data_5d559e7782131acccd98688b92030335
#
_entry.id   5d559e7782131acccd98688b92030335
#
_cell.length_a   1.000
_cell.length_b   1.000
_cell.length_c   1.000
_cell.angle_alpha   90.00
_cell.angle_beta   90.00
_cell.angle_gamma   90.00
#
_symmetry.space_group_name_H-M   'P 1'
#
loop_
_entity.id
_entity.type
_entity.pdbx_description
1 polymer ?
#
loop_
_entity_poly.entity_id
_entity_poly.type
_entity_poly.pdbx_seq_one_letter_code
_entity_poly.pdbx_strand_id
1 'polypeptide(L)'
;MGAQVCPVPTAVLSTHTGGLGDVEYRDLTDYIRPCLEHYQRLELGFEAVYSGFLSSPAQADDVEAFIAAYPDALAVVDPVMGDHGRPYRTCTPELMARMRALVRSADVITPNPTEASVLLGEPYRFEPQTRQTLKSMLARLSELSPQYVVITGVETMQGGYVNVGYDRARNAYWRVPYDYVPTSYPGTGDIFASVLTGGMMNGDSFPIAMERATRFIELAIKTTFSYGTDTRYGVMLEKCLPWLSQNVVLKGYEIL
;
A
#
# COMPACT_ATOMS: atom_id res chain seq x y z
N MET A 1 -10.21 -10.03 -9.31
CA MET A 1 -9.45 -11.02 -8.54
C MET A 1 -10.37 -11.92 -7.71
N GLY A 2 -11.68 -11.76 -7.78
CA GLY A 2 -12.67 -12.67 -7.17
C GLY A 2 -12.97 -12.46 -5.69
N ALA A 3 -12.30 -11.53 -5.00
CA ALA A 3 -12.62 -11.20 -3.62
C ALA A 3 -13.88 -10.31 -3.53
N GLN A 4 -14.79 -10.62 -2.61
CA GLN A 4 -15.90 -9.74 -2.27
C GLN A 4 -15.38 -8.66 -1.30
N VAL A 5 -15.65 -7.39 -1.60
CA VAL A 5 -15.22 -6.26 -0.79
C VAL A 5 -16.38 -5.65 -0.01
N CYS A 6 -16.19 -5.46 1.29
CA CYS A 6 -17.08 -4.69 2.16
C CYS A 6 -16.39 -3.35 2.47
N PRO A 7 -16.65 -2.27 1.72
CA PRO A 7 -15.95 -0.99 1.90
C PRO A 7 -16.43 -0.28 3.17
N VAL A 8 -15.46 0.19 3.98
CA VAL A 8 -15.71 1.08 5.12
C VAL A 8 -15.03 2.41 4.79
N PRO A 9 -15.79 3.42 4.32
CA PRO A 9 -15.19 4.69 3.92
C PRO A 9 -14.69 5.48 5.14
N THR A 10 -13.45 5.98 5.04
CA THR A 10 -12.82 6.84 6.06
C THR A 10 -13.10 8.31 5.81
N ALA A 11 -13.27 8.68 4.54
CA ALA A 11 -13.63 10.02 4.09
C ALA A 11 -14.26 9.98 2.70
N VAL A 12 -15.03 11.02 2.36
CA VAL A 12 -15.47 11.29 0.98
C VAL A 12 -14.86 12.60 0.53
N LEU A 13 -14.20 12.57 -0.60
CA LEU A 13 -13.55 13.70 -1.23
C LEU A 13 -14.15 13.94 -2.62
N SER A 14 -14.34 15.20 -3.01
CA SER A 14 -14.82 15.54 -4.36
C SER A 14 -13.80 15.17 -5.44
N THR A 15 -12.50 15.23 -5.10
CA THR A 15 -11.36 14.78 -5.89
C THR A 15 -10.24 14.33 -4.96
N HIS A 16 -9.17 13.73 -5.47
CA HIS A 16 -7.95 13.58 -4.67
C HIS A 16 -7.30 14.95 -4.35
N THR A 17 -6.44 15.01 -3.35
CA THR A 17 -5.89 16.27 -2.79
C THR A 17 -4.73 16.87 -3.60
N GLY A 18 -4.30 16.24 -4.69
CA GLY A 18 -3.13 16.66 -5.48
C GLY A 18 -3.49 17.41 -6.77
N GLY A 19 -3.29 18.75 -6.82
CA GLY A 19 -3.28 19.49 -8.06
C GLY A 19 -4.62 19.84 -8.69
N LEU A 20 -5.77 19.62 -8.01
CA LEU A 20 -7.12 19.92 -8.49
C LEU A 20 -7.82 21.05 -7.72
N GLY A 21 -7.05 21.89 -7.01
CA GLY A 21 -7.59 23.02 -6.23
C GLY A 21 -8.07 22.61 -4.84
N ASP A 22 -9.02 23.37 -4.31
CA ASP A 22 -9.62 23.08 -3.01
C ASP A 22 -10.63 21.94 -3.13
N VAL A 23 -10.51 20.97 -2.25
CA VAL A 23 -11.28 19.73 -2.26
C VAL A 23 -12.39 19.83 -1.23
N GLU A 24 -13.62 19.56 -1.66
CA GLU A 24 -14.71 19.32 -0.70
C GLU A 24 -14.44 17.99 0.03
N TYR A 25 -14.47 18.07 1.34
CA TYR A 25 -14.05 16.97 2.20
C TYR A 25 -15.09 16.69 3.27
N ARG A 26 -15.45 15.41 3.41
CA ARG A 26 -16.29 14.93 4.50
C ARG A 26 -15.55 13.82 5.24
N ASP A 27 -15.22 14.08 6.50
CA ASP A 27 -14.70 13.06 7.41
C ASP A 27 -15.81 12.07 7.80
N LEU A 28 -15.48 10.79 7.92
CA LEU A 28 -16.39 9.71 8.29
C LEU A 28 -15.89 8.93 9.53
N THR A 29 -15.13 9.57 10.40
CA THR A 29 -14.61 8.94 11.63
C THR A 29 -15.73 8.35 12.48
N ASP A 30 -16.86 9.05 12.59
CA ASP A 30 -18.02 8.62 13.36
C ASP A 30 -18.78 7.41 12.75
N TYR A 31 -18.47 7.06 11.50
CA TYR A 31 -19.09 5.92 10.80
C TYR A 31 -18.34 4.60 11.03
N ILE A 32 -17.01 4.63 11.20
CA ILE A 32 -16.17 3.43 11.18
C ILE A 32 -16.52 2.47 12.32
N ARG A 33 -16.55 2.96 13.55
CA ARG A 33 -16.85 2.14 14.72
C ARG A 33 -18.27 1.53 14.69
N PRO A 34 -19.33 2.29 14.39
CA PRO A 34 -20.67 1.72 14.20
C PRO A 34 -20.75 0.67 13.10
N CYS A 35 -19.95 0.82 12.03
CA CYS A 35 -19.87 -0.18 10.95
C CYS A 35 -19.27 -1.50 11.46
N LEU A 36 -18.17 -1.46 12.22
CA LEU A 36 -17.57 -2.64 12.86
C LEU A 36 -18.59 -3.35 13.77
N GLU A 37 -19.23 -2.60 14.66
CA GLU A 37 -20.23 -3.15 15.58
C GLU A 37 -21.41 -3.79 14.85
N HIS A 38 -21.80 -3.21 13.70
CA HIS A 38 -22.84 -3.80 12.86
C HIS A 38 -22.38 -5.13 12.24
N TYR A 39 -21.17 -5.19 11.69
CA TYR A 39 -20.64 -6.42 11.12
C TYR A 39 -20.50 -7.53 12.17
N GLN A 40 -20.09 -7.19 13.40
CA GLN A 40 -20.04 -8.13 14.51
C GLN A 40 -21.42 -8.66 14.91
N ARG A 41 -22.46 -7.78 14.95
CA ARG A 41 -23.85 -8.22 15.23
C ARG A 41 -24.40 -9.15 14.13
N LEU A 42 -23.92 -9.01 12.91
CA LEU A 42 -24.29 -9.89 11.80
C LEU A 42 -23.42 -11.16 11.73
N GLU A 43 -22.48 -11.31 12.65
CA GLU A 43 -21.52 -12.43 12.68
C GLU A 43 -20.77 -12.62 11.35
N LEU A 44 -20.46 -11.50 10.66
CA LEU A 44 -19.71 -11.56 9.39
C LEU A 44 -18.25 -11.95 9.67
N GLY A 45 -17.75 -12.89 8.88
CA GLY A 45 -16.33 -13.24 8.85
C GLY A 45 -15.62 -12.54 7.69
N PHE A 46 -14.35 -12.17 7.90
CA PHE A 46 -13.49 -11.60 6.87
C PHE A 46 -12.18 -12.37 6.80
N GLU A 47 -11.69 -12.58 5.58
CA GLU A 47 -10.40 -13.23 5.31
C GLU A 47 -9.26 -12.22 5.24
N ALA A 48 -9.56 -10.93 5.05
CA ALA A 48 -8.59 -9.84 5.10
C ALA A 48 -9.22 -8.55 5.60
N VAL A 49 -8.41 -7.74 6.29
CA VAL A 49 -8.68 -6.34 6.64
C VAL A 49 -7.60 -5.49 5.96
N TYR A 50 -8.00 -4.64 5.01
CA TYR A 50 -7.08 -3.71 4.33
C TYR A 50 -7.39 -2.28 4.74
N SER A 51 -6.35 -1.56 5.16
CA SER A 51 -6.40 -0.13 5.49
C SER A 51 -5.48 0.66 4.56
N GLY A 52 -6.04 1.70 3.94
CA GLY A 52 -5.32 2.71 3.15
C GLY A 52 -5.37 4.08 3.83
N PHE A 53 -5.88 5.08 3.10
CA PHE A 53 -5.95 6.47 3.57
C PHE A 53 -6.76 6.61 4.86
N LEU A 54 -6.14 7.24 5.87
CA LEU A 54 -6.76 7.65 7.13
C LEU A 54 -6.58 9.15 7.32
N SER A 55 -7.59 9.83 7.88
CA SER A 55 -7.59 11.28 8.05
C SER A 55 -7.32 11.73 9.48
N SER A 56 -7.40 10.82 10.45
CA SER A 56 -7.24 11.15 11.87
C SER A 56 -6.64 10.00 12.68
N PRO A 57 -6.02 10.29 13.85
CA PRO A 57 -5.59 9.25 14.79
C PRO A 57 -6.74 8.34 15.25
N ALA A 58 -7.94 8.88 15.43
CA ALA A 58 -9.12 8.10 15.85
C ALA A 58 -9.51 7.04 14.82
N GLN A 59 -9.38 7.35 13.52
CA GLN A 59 -9.60 6.36 12.46
C GLN A 59 -8.58 5.21 12.54
N ALA A 60 -7.32 5.50 12.88
CA ALA A 60 -6.32 4.46 13.07
C ALA A 60 -6.64 3.58 14.29
N ASP A 61 -7.22 4.14 15.36
CA ASP A 61 -7.72 3.37 16.50
C ASP A 61 -8.86 2.44 16.09
N ASP A 62 -9.76 2.92 15.23
CA ASP A 62 -10.88 2.12 14.74
C ASP A 62 -10.41 1.01 13.78
N VAL A 63 -9.43 1.27 12.93
CA VAL A 63 -8.81 0.23 12.07
C VAL A 63 -8.13 -0.83 12.93
N GLU A 64 -7.40 -0.45 13.99
CA GLU A 64 -6.81 -1.42 14.92
C GLU A 64 -7.89 -2.29 15.58
N ALA A 65 -9.03 -1.70 15.92
CA ALA A 65 -10.16 -2.46 16.45
C ALA A 65 -10.77 -3.42 15.41
N PHE A 66 -10.81 -3.05 14.13
CA PHE A 66 -11.20 -3.99 13.06
C PHE A 66 -10.24 -5.17 12.98
N ILE A 67 -8.91 -4.92 12.97
CA ILE A 67 -7.89 -5.97 12.95
C ILE A 67 -8.05 -6.89 14.17
N ALA A 68 -8.20 -6.33 15.37
CA ALA A 68 -8.37 -7.10 16.59
C ALA A 68 -9.67 -7.93 16.63
N ALA A 69 -10.73 -7.47 15.96
CA ALA A 69 -12.01 -8.17 15.90
C ALA A 69 -11.96 -9.41 14.97
N TYR A 70 -11.02 -9.44 14.04
CA TYR A 70 -10.85 -10.52 13.06
C TYR A 70 -9.41 -11.04 13.05
N PRO A 71 -8.97 -11.71 14.13
CA PRO A 71 -7.56 -12.08 14.33
C PRO A 71 -7.02 -13.12 13.34
N ASP A 72 -7.90 -13.86 12.67
CA ASP A 72 -7.52 -14.84 11.64
C ASP A 72 -7.48 -14.23 10.23
N ALA A 73 -7.91 -12.97 10.09
CA ALA A 73 -7.89 -12.24 8.82
C ALA A 73 -6.48 -11.67 8.54
N LEU A 74 -6.06 -11.72 7.28
CA LEU A 74 -4.82 -11.08 6.83
C LEU A 74 -4.93 -9.54 7.02
N ALA A 75 -4.17 -8.99 7.94
CA ALA A 75 -4.13 -7.56 8.21
C ALA A 75 -3.12 -6.85 7.29
N VAL A 76 -3.61 -6.04 6.34
CA VAL A 76 -2.79 -5.27 5.41
C VAL A 76 -2.93 -3.79 5.70
N VAL A 77 -1.84 -3.12 6.01
CA VAL A 77 -1.81 -1.67 6.26
C VAL A 77 -0.92 -1.00 5.22
N ASP A 78 -1.55 -0.21 4.36
CA ASP A 78 -0.85 0.76 3.51
C ASP A 78 -0.69 2.07 4.32
N PRO A 79 0.53 2.40 4.78
CA PRO A 79 0.74 3.47 5.75
C PRO A 79 0.80 4.83 5.07
N VAL A 80 -0.30 5.25 4.45
CA VAL A 80 -0.41 6.48 3.64
C VAL A 80 -0.12 7.72 4.50
N MET A 81 1.09 8.27 4.37
CA MET A 81 1.53 9.45 5.13
C MET A 81 2.19 10.53 4.29
N GLY A 82 2.78 10.19 3.16
CA GLY A 82 3.50 11.16 2.32
C GLY A 82 4.26 10.51 1.18
N ASP A 83 4.84 11.34 0.33
CA ASP A 83 5.67 10.91 -0.78
C ASP A 83 6.75 11.94 -1.13
N HIS A 84 7.82 11.52 -1.83
CA HIS A 84 8.94 12.39 -2.23
C HIS A 84 9.52 13.23 -1.07
N GLY A 85 9.65 12.63 0.11
CA GLY A 85 10.20 13.27 1.31
C GLY A 85 9.27 14.29 1.98
N ARG A 86 8.00 14.35 1.60
CA ARG A 86 7.02 15.31 2.12
C ARG A 86 5.77 14.62 2.62
N PRO A 87 5.25 15.01 3.80
CA PRO A 87 3.96 14.52 4.26
C PRO A 87 2.83 15.05 3.39
N TYR A 88 1.76 14.27 3.26
CA TYR A 88 0.51 14.76 2.68
C TYR A 88 -0.15 15.81 3.60
N ARG A 89 -0.93 16.74 3.01
CA ARG A 89 -1.61 17.83 3.75
C ARG A 89 -2.48 17.34 4.91
N THR A 90 -3.03 16.16 4.78
CA THR A 90 -3.91 15.52 5.76
C THR A 90 -3.14 14.75 6.85
N CYS A 91 -1.84 14.54 6.68
CA CYS A 91 -1.04 13.73 7.59
C CYS A 91 -0.36 14.61 8.66
N THR A 92 -0.96 14.65 9.86
CA THR A 92 -0.40 15.37 11.02
C THR A 92 0.67 14.53 11.74
N PRO A 93 1.55 15.16 12.56
CA PRO A 93 2.51 14.42 13.39
C PRO A 93 1.85 13.37 14.30
N GLU A 94 0.66 13.69 14.83
CA GLU A 94 -0.13 12.78 15.69
C GLU A 94 -0.59 11.55 14.90
N LEU A 95 -1.07 11.76 13.66
CA LEU A 95 -1.47 10.67 12.78
C LEU A 95 -0.25 9.80 12.41
N MET A 96 0.91 10.41 12.10
CA MET A 96 2.15 9.67 11.83
C MET A 96 2.55 8.79 13.02
N ALA A 97 2.48 9.34 14.24
CA ALA A 97 2.79 8.58 15.46
C ALA A 97 1.82 7.42 15.65
N ARG A 98 0.53 7.64 15.36
CA ARG A 98 -0.50 6.60 15.48
C ARG A 98 -0.38 5.56 14.37
N MET A 99 -0.03 5.95 13.15
CA MET A 99 0.26 5.02 12.04
C MET A 99 1.44 4.09 12.38
N ARG A 100 2.51 4.61 13.01
CA ARG A 100 3.62 3.76 13.53
C ARG A 100 3.16 2.73 14.56
N ALA A 101 2.11 3.03 15.33
CA ALA A 101 1.53 2.06 16.26
C ALA A 101 0.65 1.05 15.48
N LEU A 102 -0.19 1.52 14.57
CA LEU A 102 -1.09 0.68 13.78
C LEU A 102 -0.36 -0.40 12.98
N VAL A 103 0.78 -0.08 12.35
CA VAL A 103 1.57 -1.07 11.59
C VAL A 103 2.08 -2.24 12.43
N ARG A 104 2.07 -2.12 13.77
CA ARG A 104 2.41 -3.24 14.67
C ARG A 104 1.34 -4.33 14.73
N SER A 105 0.12 -4.00 14.33
CA SER A 105 -1.02 -4.93 14.26
C SER A 105 -1.19 -5.52 12.86
N ALA A 106 -0.31 -5.14 11.90
CA ALA A 106 -0.38 -5.62 10.52
C ALA A 106 0.44 -6.90 10.29
N ASP A 107 -0.05 -7.75 9.39
CA ASP A 107 0.73 -8.85 8.81
C ASP A 107 1.55 -8.38 7.62
N VAL A 108 1.03 -7.42 6.85
CA VAL A 108 1.64 -6.86 5.64
C VAL A 108 1.63 -5.35 5.70
N ILE A 109 2.75 -4.71 5.36
CA ILE A 109 2.82 -3.25 5.14
C ILE A 109 3.43 -2.93 3.78
N THR A 110 2.97 -1.81 3.16
CA THR A 110 3.36 -1.42 1.79
C THR A 110 3.92 0.00 1.68
N PRO A 111 4.81 0.46 2.59
CA PRO A 111 5.30 1.83 2.55
C PRO A 111 6.07 2.14 1.25
N ASN A 112 5.96 3.39 0.78
CA ASN A 112 6.95 3.99 -0.11
C ASN A 112 8.22 4.40 0.68
N PRO A 113 9.33 4.86 0.03
CA PRO A 113 10.56 5.22 0.76
C PRO A 113 10.40 6.35 1.78
N THR A 114 9.47 7.29 1.55
CA THR A 114 9.15 8.37 2.49
C THR A 114 8.49 7.80 3.75
N GLU A 115 7.48 7.00 3.56
CA GLU A 115 6.74 6.33 4.63
C GLU A 115 7.62 5.36 5.42
N ALA A 116 8.47 4.59 4.73
CA ALA A 116 9.46 3.73 5.37
C ALA A 116 10.39 4.53 6.31
N SER A 117 10.87 5.70 5.87
CA SER A 117 11.69 6.59 6.69
C SER A 117 10.92 7.11 7.91
N VAL A 118 9.67 7.54 7.74
CA VAL A 118 8.79 7.98 8.84
C VAL A 118 8.57 6.85 9.85
N LEU A 119 8.26 5.63 9.38
CA LEU A 119 8.07 4.46 10.25
C LEU A 119 9.32 4.11 11.04
N LEU A 120 10.50 4.25 10.45
CA LEU A 120 11.79 4.03 11.10
C LEU A 120 12.22 5.19 11.99
N GLY A 121 11.58 6.36 11.91
CA GLY A 121 11.97 7.57 12.64
C GLY A 121 13.25 8.20 12.10
N GLU A 122 13.50 8.05 10.80
CA GLU A 122 14.69 8.54 10.11
C GLU A 122 14.34 9.65 9.11
N PRO A 123 15.28 10.57 8.82
CA PRO A 123 15.08 11.52 7.73
C PRO A 123 15.02 10.79 6.37
N TYR A 124 14.15 11.25 5.50
CA TYR A 124 14.08 10.75 4.13
C TYR A 124 15.38 11.07 3.37
N ARG A 125 15.87 10.09 2.64
CA ARG A 125 17.07 10.21 1.79
C ARG A 125 16.67 10.15 0.33
N PHE A 126 17.09 11.14 -0.43
CA PHE A 126 16.81 11.25 -1.86
C PHE A 126 17.75 10.42 -2.74
N GLU A 127 18.86 9.91 -2.17
CA GLU A 127 19.84 9.16 -2.94
C GLU A 127 19.33 7.76 -3.29
N PRO A 128 19.70 7.24 -4.49
CA PRO A 128 19.46 5.85 -4.86
C PRO A 128 20.02 4.89 -3.81
N GLN A 129 19.30 3.80 -3.55
CA GLN A 129 19.59 2.90 -2.44
C GLN A 129 20.50 1.73 -2.85
N THR A 130 21.40 1.32 -1.95
CA THR A 130 22.17 0.10 -2.12
C THR A 130 21.33 -1.12 -1.71
N ARG A 131 21.68 -2.29 -2.24
CA ARG A 131 21.08 -3.57 -1.83
C ARG A 131 21.16 -3.80 -0.32
N GLN A 132 22.29 -3.46 0.29
CA GLN A 132 22.50 -3.63 1.74
C GLN A 132 21.61 -2.68 2.57
N THR A 133 21.49 -1.42 2.13
CA THR A 133 20.59 -0.45 2.78
C THR A 133 19.15 -0.93 2.71
N LEU A 134 18.70 -1.42 1.55
CA LEU A 134 17.33 -1.94 1.38
C LEU A 134 17.05 -3.14 2.29
N LYS A 135 17.97 -4.09 2.36
CA LYS A 135 17.84 -5.23 3.30
C LYS A 135 17.76 -4.78 4.75
N SER A 136 18.59 -3.81 5.15
CA SER A 136 18.54 -3.25 6.50
C SER A 136 17.21 -2.55 6.79
N MET A 137 16.70 -1.74 5.86
CA MET A 137 15.40 -1.06 6.02
C MET A 137 14.26 -2.06 6.17
N LEU A 138 14.20 -3.05 5.28
CA LEU A 138 13.19 -4.12 5.29
C LEU A 138 13.19 -4.90 6.62
N ALA A 139 14.38 -5.32 7.08
CA ALA A 139 14.52 -6.05 8.34
C ALA A 139 14.03 -5.22 9.53
N ARG A 140 14.45 -3.95 9.61
CA ARG A 140 14.06 -3.04 10.71
C ARG A 140 12.58 -2.69 10.69
N LEU A 141 11.96 -2.55 9.51
CA LEU A 141 10.51 -2.39 9.40
C LEU A 141 9.77 -3.64 9.91
N SER A 142 10.29 -4.83 9.63
CA SER A 142 9.68 -6.06 10.12
C SER A 142 9.83 -6.25 11.64
N GLU A 143 10.80 -5.59 12.29
CA GLU A 143 10.91 -5.52 13.76
C GLU A 143 9.74 -4.76 14.41
N LEU A 144 9.00 -3.95 13.65
CA LEU A 144 7.78 -3.31 14.12
C LEU A 144 6.60 -4.28 14.29
N SER A 145 6.67 -5.47 13.77
CA SER A 145 5.79 -6.64 13.89
C SER A 145 5.40 -7.31 12.56
N PRO A 146 5.22 -6.62 11.41
CA PRO A 146 4.67 -7.28 10.23
C PRO A 146 5.54 -8.45 9.77
N GLN A 147 4.86 -9.50 9.30
CA GLN A 147 5.52 -10.66 8.71
C GLN A 147 6.06 -10.34 7.32
N TYR A 148 5.30 -9.57 6.55
CA TYR A 148 5.64 -9.17 5.19
C TYR A 148 5.79 -7.66 5.10
N VAL A 149 6.92 -7.21 4.55
CA VAL A 149 7.19 -5.80 4.29
C VAL A 149 7.46 -5.62 2.82
N VAL A 150 6.77 -4.68 2.16
CA VAL A 150 7.10 -4.24 0.80
C VAL A 150 7.46 -2.77 0.84
N ILE A 151 8.62 -2.38 0.31
CA ILE A 151 8.92 -0.97 0.02
C ILE A 151 8.76 -0.78 -1.48
N THR A 152 7.83 0.09 -1.86
CA THR A 152 7.51 0.38 -3.27
C THR A 152 8.34 1.54 -3.81
N GLY A 153 8.54 1.61 -5.12
CA GLY A 153 9.08 2.81 -5.77
C GLY A 153 10.54 3.14 -5.47
N VAL A 154 11.39 2.16 -5.24
CA VAL A 154 12.78 2.38 -4.84
C VAL A 154 13.69 2.56 -6.06
N GLU A 155 14.45 3.65 -6.10
CA GLU A 155 15.56 3.83 -7.04
C GLU A 155 16.83 3.16 -6.51
N THR A 156 17.54 2.43 -7.38
CA THR A 156 18.74 1.68 -6.99
C THR A 156 20.02 2.33 -7.49
N MET A 157 21.13 2.15 -6.75
CA MET A 157 22.47 2.65 -7.13
C MET A 157 22.97 2.06 -8.46
N GLN A 158 22.50 0.88 -8.86
CA GLN A 158 22.84 0.28 -10.16
C GLN A 158 22.02 0.86 -11.31
N GLY A 159 21.14 1.79 -11.03
CA GLY A 159 20.14 2.34 -11.96
C GLY A 159 18.86 1.51 -12.01
N GLY A 160 17.77 2.16 -12.40
CA GLY A 160 16.44 1.56 -12.47
C GLY A 160 15.67 1.55 -11.15
N TYR A 161 14.43 1.14 -11.23
CA TYR A 161 13.47 1.13 -10.13
C TYR A 161 13.06 -0.29 -9.79
N VAL A 162 12.83 -0.52 -8.50
CA VAL A 162 12.41 -1.83 -7.97
C VAL A 162 11.36 -1.64 -6.87
N ASN A 163 10.48 -2.62 -6.74
CA ASN A 163 9.79 -2.87 -5.48
C ASN A 163 10.56 -3.97 -4.75
N VAL A 164 10.77 -3.80 -3.45
CA VAL A 164 11.53 -4.76 -2.64
C VAL A 164 10.66 -5.29 -1.51
N GLY A 165 10.82 -6.58 -1.19
CA GLY A 165 10.02 -7.25 -0.16
C GLY A 165 10.85 -8.11 0.76
N TYR A 166 10.33 -8.32 1.97
CA TYR A 166 10.90 -9.20 2.97
C TYR A 166 9.83 -10.09 3.60
N ASP A 167 10.09 -11.38 3.60
CA ASP A 167 9.33 -12.40 4.33
C ASP A 167 10.13 -12.79 5.58
N ARG A 168 9.67 -12.31 6.75
CA ARG A 168 10.36 -12.54 8.02
C ARG A 168 10.41 -14.02 8.42
N ALA A 169 9.32 -14.76 8.17
CA ALA A 169 9.24 -16.16 8.56
C ALA A 169 10.27 -17.02 7.81
N ARG A 170 10.57 -16.65 6.55
CA ARG A 170 11.56 -17.34 5.71
C ARG A 170 12.93 -16.69 5.72
N ASN A 171 13.07 -15.51 6.34
CA ASN A 171 14.23 -14.64 6.23
C ASN A 171 14.66 -14.43 4.77
N ALA A 172 13.67 -14.21 3.88
CA ALA A 172 13.86 -14.13 2.45
C ALA A 172 13.58 -12.71 1.93
N TYR A 173 14.52 -12.18 1.17
CA TYR A 173 14.46 -10.85 0.57
C TYR A 173 14.22 -10.97 -0.93
N TRP A 174 13.26 -10.19 -1.44
CA TRP A 174 12.82 -10.22 -2.82
C TRP A 174 12.91 -8.86 -3.47
N ARG A 175 13.09 -8.81 -4.78
CA ARG A 175 12.95 -7.61 -5.58
C ARG A 175 12.17 -7.89 -6.86
N VAL A 176 11.44 -6.89 -7.32
CA VAL A 176 10.77 -6.91 -8.62
C VAL A 176 11.18 -5.65 -9.37
N PRO A 177 12.10 -5.75 -10.34
CA PRO A 177 12.45 -4.63 -11.21
C PRO A 177 11.26 -4.27 -12.12
N TYR A 178 11.12 -2.98 -12.46
CA TYR A 178 10.11 -2.52 -13.40
C TYR A 178 10.61 -1.34 -14.24
N ASP A 179 9.98 -1.13 -15.38
CA ASP A 179 10.29 -0.01 -16.25
C ASP A 179 9.61 1.26 -15.74
N TYR A 180 10.42 2.22 -15.32
CA TYR A 180 9.94 3.49 -14.82
C TYR A 180 9.49 4.42 -15.94
N VAL A 181 8.30 4.97 -15.82
CA VAL A 181 7.81 6.08 -16.63
C VAL A 181 7.95 7.36 -15.81
N PRO A 182 8.63 8.43 -16.30
CA PRO A 182 8.91 9.63 -15.52
C PRO A 182 7.65 10.51 -15.33
N THR A 183 6.65 9.93 -14.70
CA THR A 183 5.37 10.56 -14.37
C THR A 183 4.80 9.96 -13.10
N SER A 184 3.95 10.71 -12.41
CA SER A 184 3.26 10.26 -11.20
C SER A 184 1.76 10.32 -11.43
N TYR A 185 1.07 9.25 -11.04
CA TYR A 185 -0.38 9.17 -11.06
C TYR A 185 -0.90 8.91 -9.63
N PRO A 186 -1.91 9.66 -9.16
CA PRO A 186 -2.53 9.40 -7.87
C PRO A 186 -3.22 8.03 -7.84
N GLY A 187 -3.24 7.38 -6.66
CA GLY A 187 -3.91 6.11 -6.43
C GLY A 187 -3.13 4.85 -6.83
N THR A 188 -1.91 4.98 -7.36
CA THR A 188 -1.09 3.81 -7.74
C THR A 188 -0.66 2.98 -6.52
N GLY A 189 -0.44 3.61 -5.35
CA GLY A 189 -0.19 2.91 -4.08
C GLY A 189 -1.38 2.06 -3.66
N ASP A 190 -2.57 2.66 -3.64
CA ASP A 190 -3.82 1.97 -3.27
C ASP A 190 -4.09 0.77 -4.19
N ILE A 191 -3.85 0.93 -5.51
CA ILE A 191 -4.01 -0.15 -6.47
C ILE A 191 -2.96 -1.26 -6.21
N PHE A 192 -1.71 -0.89 -5.95
CA PHE A 192 -0.65 -1.86 -5.62
C PHE A 192 -1.02 -2.70 -4.42
N ALA A 193 -1.36 -2.07 -3.30
CA ALA A 193 -1.74 -2.75 -2.06
C ALA A 193 -2.99 -3.64 -2.25
N SER A 194 -3.98 -3.15 -3.03
CA SER A 194 -5.19 -3.93 -3.36
C SER A 194 -4.88 -5.18 -4.19
N VAL A 195 -3.99 -5.07 -5.20
CA VAL A 195 -3.61 -6.23 -6.03
C VAL A 195 -2.74 -7.20 -5.25
N LEU A 196 -1.82 -6.71 -4.41
CA LEU A 196 -1.02 -7.54 -3.51
C LEU A 196 -1.93 -8.34 -2.58
N THR A 197 -2.85 -7.68 -1.88
CA THR A 197 -3.81 -8.31 -0.97
C THR A 197 -4.64 -9.37 -1.69
N GLY A 198 -5.24 -9.00 -2.83
CA GLY A 198 -6.04 -9.93 -3.61
C GLY A 198 -5.25 -11.13 -4.15
N GLY A 199 -3.96 -10.95 -4.49
CA GLY A 199 -3.06 -12.04 -4.87
C GLY A 199 -2.82 -13.01 -3.72
N MET A 200 -2.48 -12.50 -2.54
CA MET A 200 -2.24 -13.31 -1.34
C MET A 200 -3.51 -14.07 -0.93
N MET A 201 -4.68 -13.44 -0.95
CA MET A 201 -5.97 -14.09 -0.67
C MET A 201 -6.31 -15.20 -1.67
N ASN A 202 -5.87 -15.08 -2.92
CA ASN A 202 -6.05 -16.12 -3.95
C ASN A 202 -4.95 -17.22 -3.91
N GLY A 203 -4.08 -17.21 -2.90
CA GLY A 203 -3.05 -18.24 -2.69
C GLY A 203 -1.74 -17.99 -3.44
N ASP A 204 -1.53 -16.80 -4.03
CA ASP A 204 -0.21 -16.43 -4.52
C ASP A 204 0.77 -16.38 -3.35
N SER A 205 1.97 -16.93 -3.52
CA SER A 205 3.05 -16.69 -2.56
C SER A 205 3.43 -15.22 -2.55
N PHE A 206 4.01 -14.74 -1.44
CA PHE A 206 4.36 -13.32 -1.27
C PHE A 206 5.14 -12.72 -2.46
N PRO A 207 6.24 -13.33 -2.99
CA PRO A 207 6.94 -12.76 -4.14
C PRO A 207 6.09 -12.75 -5.42
N ILE A 208 5.20 -13.72 -5.62
CA ILE A 208 4.29 -13.75 -6.78
C ILE A 208 3.23 -12.65 -6.66
N ALA A 209 2.63 -12.47 -5.48
CA ALA A 209 1.66 -11.40 -5.24
C ALA A 209 2.31 -10.00 -5.43
N MET A 210 3.54 -9.83 -4.94
CA MET A 210 4.32 -8.60 -5.13
C MET A 210 4.62 -8.34 -6.61
N GLU A 211 5.02 -9.37 -7.36
CA GLU A 211 5.24 -9.24 -8.80
C GLU A 211 3.95 -8.92 -9.54
N ARG A 212 2.85 -9.60 -9.24
CA ARG A 212 1.53 -9.32 -9.83
C ARG A 212 1.14 -7.85 -9.65
N ALA A 213 1.26 -7.32 -8.44
CA ALA A 213 0.98 -5.92 -8.14
C ALA A 213 1.91 -4.98 -8.93
N THR A 214 3.20 -5.27 -8.98
CA THR A 214 4.18 -4.47 -9.73
C THR A 214 3.85 -4.45 -11.23
N ARG A 215 3.58 -5.61 -11.85
CA ARG A 215 3.28 -5.70 -13.28
C ARG A 215 1.97 -5.03 -13.64
N PHE A 216 0.98 -5.14 -12.76
CA PHE A 216 -0.29 -4.46 -12.99
C PHE A 216 -0.16 -2.94 -12.96
N ILE A 217 0.59 -2.39 -12.00
CA ILE A 217 0.86 -0.94 -11.94
C ILE A 217 1.68 -0.49 -13.15
N GLU A 218 2.71 -1.24 -13.51
CA GLU A 218 3.52 -0.95 -14.70
C GLU A 218 2.65 -0.89 -15.96
N LEU A 219 1.75 -1.86 -16.15
CA LEU A 219 0.78 -1.89 -17.25
C LEU A 219 -0.15 -0.67 -17.21
N ALA A 220 -0.71 -0.36 -16.05
CA ALA A 220 -1.66 0.75 -15.90
C ALA A 220 -1.01 2.11 -16.20
N ILE A 221 0.21 2.34 -15.67
CA ILE A 221 0.98 3.56 -15.94
C ILE A 221 1.34 3.67 -17.43
N LYS A 222 1.93 2.64 -18.02
CA LYS A 222 2.34 2.64 -19.44
C LYS A 222 1.14 2.81 -20.37
N THR A 223 0.03 2.13 -20.09
CA THR A 223 -1.22 2.28 -20.85
C THR A 223 -1.68 3.72 -20.79
N THR A 224 -1.82 4.30 -19.60
CA THR A 224 -2.31 5.67 -19.43
C THR A 224 -1.39 6.69 -20.08
N PHE A 225 -0.08 6.54 -19.87
CA PHE A 225 0.94 7.41 -20.47
C PHE A 225 0.85 7.43 -22.01
N SER A 226 0.57 6.29 -22.62
CA SER A 226 0.45 6.19 -24.10
C SER A 226 -0.74 6.99 -24.67
N TYR A 227 -1.77 7.29 -23.85
CA TYR A 227 -2.90 8.12 -24.25
C TYR A 227 -2.65 9.62 -24.07
N GLY A 228 -1.59 10.02 -23.37
CA GLY A 228 -1.25 11.43 -23.14
C GLY A 228 -2.30 12.18 -22.30
N THR A 229 -3.05 11.47 -21.45
CA THR A 229 -4.03 12.11 -20.54
C THR A 229 -3.35 12.88 -19.43
N ASP A 230 -4.03 13.89 -18.90
CA ASP A 230 -3.53 14.65 -17.74
C ASP A 230 -3.34 13.71 -16.54
N THR A 231 -2.15 13.73 -15.96
CA THR A 231 -1.75 12.83 -14.88
C THR A 231 -2.63 12.95 -13.63
N ARG A 232 -3.25 14.14 -13.45
CA ARG A 232 -4.18 14.41 -12.34
C ARG A 232 -5.42 13.52 -12.33
N TYR A 233 -5.77 12.89 -13.43
CA TYR A 233 -6.94 12.00 -13.49
C TYR A 233 -6.64 10.54 -13.08
N GLY A 234 -5.40 10.27 -12.64
CA GLY A 234 -5.00 8.90 -12.30
C GLY A 234 -4.81 8.00 -13.50
N VAL A 235 -4.68 6.70 -13.27
CA VAL A 235 -4.48 5.71 -14.32
C VAL A 235 -5.82 5.26 -14.94
N MET A 236 -5.80 4.89 -16.23
CA MET A 236 -6.95 4.31 -16.96
C MET A 236 -7.18 2.86 -16.51
N LEU A 237 -7.61 2.70 -15.25
CA LEU A 237 -7.71 1.41 -14.55
C LEU A 237 -8.58 0.42 -15.30
N GLU A 238 -9.75 0.87 -15.80
CA GLU A 238 -10.75 0.04 -16.48
C GLU A 238 -10.21 -0.67 -17.71
N LYS A 239 -9.24 -0.04 -18.41
CA LYS A 239 -8.58 -0.67 -19.57
C LYS A 239 -7.65 -1.80 -19.18
N CYS A 240 -7.16 -1.80 -17.94
CA CYS A 240 -6.16 -2.74 -17.44
C CYS A 240 -6.77 -3.88 -16.61
N LEU A 241 -7.96 -3.68 -16.00
CA LEU A 241 -8.63 -4.67 -15.15
C LEU A 241 -8.72 -6.08 -15.76
N PRO A 242 -8.99 -6.28 -17.06
CA PRO A 242 -9.05 -7.62 -17.65
C PRO A 242 -7.75 -8.42 -17.49
N TRP A 243 -6.59 -7.76 -17.33
CA TRP A 243 -5.32 -8.43 -17.11
C TRP A 243 -5.30 -9.22 -15.79
N LEU A 244 -5.98 -8.73 -14.74
CA LEU A 244 -6.03 -9.41 -13.44
C LEU A 244 -6.79 -10.73 -13.46
N SER A 245 -7.61 -10.97 -14.49
CA SER A 245 -8.36 -12.22 -14.68
C SER A 245 -7.63 -13.23 -15.59
N GLN A 246 -6.47 -12.86 -16.13
CA GLN A 246 -5.70 -13.71 -17.04
C GLN A 246 -4.72 -14.60 -16.25
N ASN A 247 -4.49 -15.81 -16.76
CA ASN A 247 -3.41 -16.67 -16.26
C ASN A 247 -2.06 -16.17 -16.79
N VAL A 248 -1.51 -15.14 -16.12
CA VAL A 248 -0.20 -14.58 -16.46
C VAL A 248 0.89 -15.35 -15.75
N VAL A 249 1.89 -15.77 -16.49
CA VAL A 249 3.09 -16.40 -15.92
C VAL A 249 4.01 -15.29 -15.38
N LEU A 250 4.16 -15.23 -14.08
CA LEU A 250 5.01 -14.29 -13.37
C LEU A 250 6.40 -14.92 -13.13
N LYS A 251 7.46 -14.28 -13.62
CA LYS A 251 8.86 -14.78 -13.60
C LYS A 251 9.89 -13.67 -13.32
N GLY A 252 9.44 -12.48 -12.95
CA GLY A 252 10.30 -11.30 -12.84
C GLY A 252 10.69 -10.95 -11.40
N TYR A 253 10.27 -11.74 -10.38
CA TYR A 253 10.79 -11.57 -9.05
C TYR A 253 12.17 -12.23 -8.91
N GLU A 254 13.02 -11.60 -8.14
CA GLU A 254 14.41 -12.02 -7.93
C GLU A 254 14.76 -11.96 -6.44
N ILE A 255 15.82 -12.66 -6.05
CA ILE A 255 16.40 -12.53 -4.70
C ILE A 255 17.13 -11.18 -4.61
N LEU A 256 16.78 -10.39 -3.57
CA LEU A 256 17.42 -9.11 -3.30
C LEU A 256 18.81 -9.30 -2.66
#